data_86e11e0c311e80c7a7c03a48a15a5bbb
#
_entry.id   86e11e0c311e80c7a7c03a48a15a5bbb
#
_cell.length_a   1.000
_cell.length_b   1.000
_cell.length_c   1.000
_cell.angle_alpha   90.00
_cell.angle_beta   90.00
_cell.angle_gamma   90.00
#
_symmetry.space_group_name_H-M   'P 1'
#
loop_
_entity.id
_entity.type
_entity.pdbx_description
1 polymer ?
#
loop_
_entity_poly.entity_id
_entity_poly.type
_entity_poly.pdbx_seq_one_letter_code
_entity_poly.pdbx_strand_id
1 'polypeptide(L)'
;MEQKKGAGRIAKWYNARWILITLVVICHFFENYLGNPVANSLFFYVYTFHMPAFFLIAGLFSKKTVEDRRIDKVAPYILIYIFIKIVNWIVQMIIYGKYTSINWFVESGVAWFALAMFFMYIITFYTKRFKPVYGFVLSVVIAMILGYTVENTDIFCWMRIVNFYPFFYLGYVISIEDITKWLENKKIKVMAIISLITYFVICYVGIDKIFWLRFLLTGRSGYYRLEYGMAYGPLIRLGVYVISFFIVFMFLSIMPKRRFILSKIGQRSLSVYVFHYVFIYIYMASSLYKYLPYKYPNKWWLFIVAIGIVVTFICGTKWPDALCKWIMNSNIKYRKNAKQ
;
A
#
# COMPACT_ATOMS: atom_id res chain seq x y z
N MET A 1 19.36 10.36 -26.91
CA MET A 1 19.32 10.90 -25.54
C MET A 1 17.97 10.77 -24.86
N GLU A 2 16.84 11.00 -25.51
CA GLU A 2 15.47 10.90 -24.93
C GLU A 2 15.09 9.50 -24.43
N GLN A 3 15.42 8.43 -25.17
CA GLN A 3 15.15 7.05 -24.72
C GLN A 3 15.86 6.68 -23.41
N LYS A 4 17.10 7.18 -23.19
CA LYS A 4 17.82 6.97 -21.91
C LYS A 4 17.19 7.77 -20.75
N LYS A 5 16.66 8.99 -21.03
CA LYS A 5 15.92 9.79 -20.04
C LYS A 5 14.60 9.12 -19.65
N GLY A 6 13.87 8.57 -20.62
CA GLY A 6 12.61 7.83 -20.36
C GLY A 6 12.83 6.56 -19.53
N ALA A 7 13.86 5.78 -19.85
CA ALA A 7 14.19 4.55 -19.10
C ALA A 7 14.58 4.82 -17.65
N GLY A 8 15.35 5.89 -17.38
CA GLY A 8 15.71 6.28 -16.01
C GLY A 8 14.52 6.77 -15.19
N ARG A 9 13.56 7.48 -15.84
CA ARG A 9 12.34 7.97 -15.21
C ARG A 9 11.47 6.81 -14.71
N ILE A 10 11.32 5.77 -15.53
CA ILE A 10 10.56 4.56 -15.16
C ILE A 10 11.27 3.78 -14.05
N ALA A 11 12.61 3.71 -14.06
CA ALA A 11 13.37 3.00 -13.05
C ALA A 11 13.18 3.56 -11.65
N LYS A 12 13.02 4.88 -11.48
CA LYS A 12 12.71 5.53 -10.20
C LYS A 12 11.45 4.95 -9.55
N TRP A 13 10.38 4.78 -10.32
CA TRP A 13 9.11 4.26 -9.82
C TRP A 13 9.17 2.76 -9.49
N TYR A 14 9.96 1.98 -10.24
CA TYR A 14 10.21 0.59 -9.89
C TYR A 14 11.03 0.46 -8.59
N ASN A 15 12.01 1.34 -8.39
CA ASN A 15 12.79 1.39 -7.16
C ASN A 15 11.91 1.78 -5.95
N ALA A 16 11.03 2.76 -6.11
CA ALA A 16 10.07 3.11 -5.08
C ALA A 16 9.16 1.91 -4.73
N ARG A 17 8.58 1.25 -5.73
CA ARG A 17 7.69 0.10 -5.52
C ARG A 17 8.42 -1.09 -4.89
N TRP A 18 9.70 -1.32 -5.22
CA TRP A 18 10.48 -2.37 -4.57
C TRP A 18 10.63 -2.10 -3.08
N ILE A 19 11.09 -0.92 -2.69
CA ILE A 19 11.27 -0.58 -1.27
C ILE A 19 9.93 -0.62 -0.54
N LEU A 20 8.88 -0.02 -1.11
CA LEU A 20 7.55 -0.01 -0.51
C LEU A 20 7.01 -1.41 -0.27
N ILE A 21 7.11 -2.33 -1.26
CA ILE A 21 6.57 -3.68 -1.07
C ILE A 21 7.39 -4.49 -0.06
N THR A 22 8.72 -4.26 0.02
CA THR A 22 9.54 -4.87 1.06
C THR A 22 9.14 -4.38 2.45
N LEU A 23 8.89 -3.08 2.61
CA LEU A 23 8.38 -2.51 3.86
C LEU A 23 7.00 -3.06 4.23
N VAL A 24 6.10 -3.26 3.26
CA VAL A 24 4.79 -3.91 3.49
C VAL A 24 4.99 -5.30 4.09
N VAL A 25 5.82 -6.12 3.46
CA VAL A 25 6.05 -7.50 3.95
C VAL A 25 6.65 -7.49 5.36
N ILE A 26 7.68 -6.68 5.59
CA ILE A 26 8.30 -6.53 6.91
C ILE A 26 7.26 -6.09 7.94
N CYS A 27 6.46 -5.07 7.67
CA CYS A 27 5.46 -4.56 8.60
C CYS A 27 4.38 -5.59 8.94
N HIS A 28 3.94 -6.40 7.98
CA HIS A 28 2.96 -7.47 8.26
C HIS A 28 3.52 -8.57 9.17
N PHE A 29 4.85 -8.82 9.15
CA PHE A 29 5.48 -9.64 10.18
C PHE A 29 5.49 -8.93 11.54
N PHE A 30 5.79 -7.62 11.58
CA PHE A 30 5.80 -6.83 12.82
C PHE A 30 4.41 -6.65 13.44
N GLU A 31 3.32 -6.70 12.68
CA GLU A 31 1.94 -6.64 13.20
C GLU A 31 1.68 -7.67 14.29
N ASN A 32 2.35 -8.82 14.23
CA ASN A 32 2.21 -9.90 15.21
C ASN A 32 2.90 -9.59 16.55
N TYR A 33 3.67 -8.50 16.61
CA TYR A 33 4.41 -8.06 17.78
C TYR A 33 3.97 -6.68 18.27
N LEU A 34 2.80 -6.20 17.83
CA LEU A 34 2.26 -4.94 18.33
C LEU A 34 2.05 -5.02 19.85
N GLY A 35 2.41 -3.93 20.52
CA GLY A 35 2.59 -3.86 21.97
C GLY A 35 4.08 -3.74 22.35
N ASN A 36 5.00 -4.16 21.48
CA ASN A 36 6.43 -3.88 21.66
C ASN A 36 6.78 -2.50 21.06
N PRO A 37 7.51 -1.63 21.77
CA PRO A 37 7.83 -0.27 21.29
C PRO A 37 8.53 -0.24 19.94
N VAL A 38 9.46 -1.18 19.66
CA VAL A 38 10.16 -1.25 18.37
C VAL A 38 9.18 -1.60 17.24
N ALA A 39 8.30 -2.60 17.46
CA ALA A 39 7.29 -2.98 16.48
C ALA A 39 6.30 -1.85 16.23
N ASN A 40 5.81 -1.22 17.30
CA ASN A 40 4.90 -0.09 17.21
C ASN A 40 5.50 1.08 16.42
N SER A 41 6.78 1.41 16.67
CA SER A 41 7.47 2.52 16.00
C SER A 41 7.66 2.25 14.51
N LEU A 42 8.13 1.06 14.13
CA LEU A 42 8.30 0.67 12.74
C LEU A 42 6.97 0.60 12.01
N PHE A 43 5.96 0.01 12.63
CA PHE A 43 4.59 -0.02 12.11
C PHE A 43 4.10 1.40 11.83
N PHE A 44 4.13 2.28 12.85
CA PHE A 44 3.62 3.64 12.74
C PHE A 44 4.35 4.45 11.65
N TYR A 45 5.69 4.39 11.65
CA TYR A 45 6.51 5.07 10.66
C TYR A 45 6.17 4.65 9.23
N VAL A 46 6.12 3.34 8.96
CA VAL A 46 5.88 2.82 7.62
C VAL A 46 4.44 3.03 7.18
N TYR A 47 3.47 2.81 8.08
CA TYR A 47 2.04 2.97 7.76
C TYR A 47 1.66 4.41 7.41
N THR A 48 2.43 5.41 7.85
CA THR A 48 2.20 6.80 7.46
C THR A 48 2.32 7.01 5.96
N PHE A 49 3.17 6.27 5.25
CA PHE A 49 3.47 6.59 3.85
C PHE A 49 3.38 5.43 2.85
N HIS A 50 3.50 4.16 3.27
CA HIS A 50 3.64 3.07 2.29
C HIS A 50 2.40 2.90 1.40
N MET A 51 1.19 2.81 1.98
CA MET A 51 -0.04 2.69 1.19
C MET A 51 -0.40 4.00 0.46
N PRO A 52 -0.31 5.18 1.10
CA PRO A 52 -0.38 6.45 0.40
C PRO A 52 0.52 6.54 -0.83
N ALA A 53 1.79 6.12 -0.72
CA ALA A 53 2.73 6.13 -1.83
C ALA A 53 2.35 5.14 -2.94
N PHE A 54 1.86 3.92 -2.59
CA PHE A 54 1.38 2.97 -3.58
C PHE A 54 0.20 3.51 -4.38
N PHE A 55 -0.80 4.12 -3.72
CA PHE A 55 -1.95 4.68 -4.41
C PHE A 55 -1.57 5.91 -5.25
N LEU A 56 -0.69 6.78 -4.77
CA LEU A 56 -0.19 7.90 -5.55
C LEU A 56 0.55 7.42 -6.80
N ILE A 57 1.45 6.44 -6.68
CA ILE A 57 2.14 5.83 -7.83
C ILE A 57 1.13 5.17 -8.79
N ALA A 58 0.14 4.45 -8.27
CA ALA A 58 -0.88 3.83 -9.10
C ALA A 58 -1.68 4.90 -9.88
N GLY A 59 -2.06 5.98 -9.23
CA GLY A 59 -2.70 7.14 -9.85
C GLY A 59 -1.84 7.75 -10.98
N LEU A 60 -0.54 7.98 -10.75
CA LEU A 60 0.38 8.51 -11.75
C LEU A 60 0.39 7.71 -13.07
N PHE A 61 0.22 6.39 -12.98
CA PHE A 61 0.19 5.50 -14.14
C PHE A 61 -1.21 5.15 -14.63
N SER A 62 -2.27 5.70 -14.02
CA SER A 62 -3.66 5.40 -14.34
C SER A 62 -4.22 6.19 -15.52
N LYS A 63 -3.62 7.32 -15.88
CA LYS A 63 -4.18 8.34 -16.77
C LYS A 63 -4.77 7.75 -18.06
N LYS A 64 -3.98 6.99 -18.83
CA LYS A 64 -4.47 6.36 -20.07
C LYS A 64 -5.65 5.39 -19.82
N THR A 65 -5.58 4.60 -18.75
CA THR A 65 -6.65 3.65 -18.38
C THR A 65 -7.94 4.39 -18.04
N VAL A 66 -7.83 5.53 -17.34
CA VAL A 66 -8.97 6.35 -16.92
C VAL A 66 -9.57 7.11 -18.11
N GLU A 67 -8.74 7.79 -18.90
CA GLU A 67 -9.20 8.56 -20.06
C GLU A 67 -9.94 7.68 -21.08
N ASP A 68 -9.37 6.52 -21.40
CA ASP A 68 -9.93 5.56 -22.36
C ASP A 68 -11.00 4.65 -21.73
N ARG A 69 -11.33 4.81 -20.45
CA ARG A 69 -12.26 3.95 -19.68
C ARG A 69 -11.99 2.46 -19.88
N ARG A 70 -10.72 2.03 -19.76
CA ARG A 70 -10.26 0.68 -20.02
C ARG A 70 -10.71 -0.31 -18.93
N ILE A 71 -11.99 -0.67 -18.89
CA ILE A 71 -12.54 -1.67 -17.95
C ILE A 71 -11.78 -3.00 -18.06
N ASP A 72 -11.34 -3.38 -19.24
CA ASP A 72 -10.53 -4.58 -19.49
C ASP A 72 -9.19 -4.59 -18.72
N LYS A 73 -8.68 -3.43 -18.31
CA LYS A 73 -7.49 -3.30 -17.49
C LYS A 73 -7.80 -3.21 -15.98
N VAL A 74 -9.03 -2.90 -15.63
CA VAL A 74 -9.47 -2.68 -14.25
C VAL A 74 -10.15 -3.92 -13.67
N ALA A 75 -11.01 -4.60 -14.45
CA ALA A 75 -11.70 -5.81 -14.01
C ALA A 75 -10.78 -6.92 -13.45
N PRO A 76 -9.54 -7.14 -13.97
CA PRO A 76 -8.64 -8.15 -13.41
C PRO A 76 -8.26 -7.92 -11.93
N TYR A 77 -8.41 -6.72 -11.39
CA TYR A 77 -8.19 -6.50 -9.94
C TYR A 77 -9.20 -7.28 -9.07
N ILE A 78 -10.44 -7.47 -9.56
CA ILE A 78 -11.42 -8.33 -8.88
C ILE A 78 -10.96 -9.80 -8.92
N LEU A 79 -10.39 -10.27 -10.02
CA LEU A 79 -9.86 -11.63 -10.10
C LEU A 79 -8.68 -11.83 -9.14
N ILE A 80 -7.80 -10.85 -9.01
CA ILE A 80 -6.71 -10.86 -8.02
C ILE A 80 -7.28 -10.88 -6.59
N TYR A 81 -8.31 -10.07 -6.31
CA TYR A 81 -9.00 -10.08 -5.02
C TYR A 81 -9.53 -11.48 -4.66
N ILE A 82 -10.29 -12.08 -5.56
CA ILE A 82 -10.86 -13.43 -5.39
C ILE A 82 -9.73 -14.45 -5.21
N PHE A 83 -8.70 -14.39 -6.02
CA PHE A 83 -7.55 -15.29 -5.97
C PHE A 83 -6.84 -15.23 -4.60
N ILE A 84 -6.55 -14.03 -4.09
CA ILE A 84 -5.93 -13.86 -2.77
C ILE A 84 -6.81 -14.45 -1.67
N LYS A 85 -8.13 -14.22 -1.71
CA LYS A 85 -9.05 -14.78 -0.72
C LYS A 85 -9.05 -16.31 -0.72
N ILE A 86 -9.08 -16.91 -1.90
CA ILE A 86 -9.03 -18.38 -2.04
C ILE A 86 -7.69 -18.92 -1.53
N VAL A 87 -6.56 -18.32 -1.96
CA VAL A 87 -5.22 -18.76 -1.51
C VAL A 87 -5.08 -18.68 0.00
N ASN A 88 -5.46 -17.54 0.59
CA ASN A 88 -5.38 -17.38 2.05
C ASN A 88 -6.30 -18.33 2.80
N TRP A 89 -7.50 -18.59 2.29
CA TRP A 89 -8.42 -19.54 2.86
C TRP A 89 -7.87 -20.97 2.83
N ILE A 90 -7.33 -21.42 1.67
CA ILE A 90 -6.70 -22.74 1.53
C ILE A 90 -5.53 -22.89 2.51
N VAL A 91 -4.65 -21.87 2.57
CA VAL A 91 -3.49 -21.90 3.46
C VAL A 91 -3.90 -21.97 4.91
N GLN A 92 -4.91 -21.20 5.33
CA GLN A 92 -5.43 -21.26 6.70
C GLN A 92 -6.07 -22.61 7.03
N MET A 93 -6.81 -23.20 6.09
CA MET A 93 -7.35 -24.57 6.26
C MET A 93 -6.23 -25.60 6.49
N ILE A 94 -5.19 -25.56 5.66
CA ILE A 94 -4.06 -26.51 5.76
C ILE A 94 -3.31 -26.33 7.07
N ILE A 95 -3.02 -25.07 7.46
CA ILE A 95 -2.19 -24.77 8.62
C ILE A 95 -2.95 -24.95 9.94
N TYR A 96 -4.20 -24.51 10.02
CA TYR A 96 -4.94 -24.45 11.27
C TYR A 96 -6.05 -25.50 11.39
N GLY A 97 -6.31 -26.29 10.34
CA GLY A 97 -7.34 -27.32 10.32
C GLY A 97 -8.78 -26.81 10.52
N LYS A 98 -8.99 -25.51 10.33
CA LYS A 98 -10.29 -24.87 10.56
C LYS A 98 -11.02 -24.60 9.24
N TYR A 99 -12.19 -25.23 9.08
CA TYR A 99 -13.09 -24.93 7.96
C TYR A 99 -13.91 -23.69 8.28
N THR A 100 -13.57 -22.57 7.64
CA THR A 100 -14.33 -21.32 7.74
C THR A 100 -14.93 -20.97 6.39
N SER A 101 -16.10 -20.34 6.36
CA SER A 101 -16.68 -19.81 5.13
C SER A 101 -15.88 -18.57 4.64
N ILE A 102 -15.73 -18.44 3.32
CA ILE A 102 -15.16 -17.23 2.75
C ILE A 102 -16.24 -16.15 2.74
N ASN A 103 -16.00 -15.05 3.46
CA ASN A 103 -16.84 -13.88 3.33
C ASN A 103 -16.34 -13.00 2.17
N TRP A 104 -17.08 -12.99 1.06
CA TRP A 104 -16.72 -12.27 -0.14
C TRP A 104 -16.93 -10.76 -0.08
N PHE A 105 -17.73 -10.27 0.84
CA PHE A 105 -18.14 -8.87 0.94
C PHE A 105 -17.37 -8.12 2.02
N VAL A 106 -16.95 -8.79 3.07
CA VAL A 106 -16.17 -8.19 4.16
C VAL A 106 -14.69 -8.44 3.94
N GLU A 107 -13.91 -7.37 3.96
CA GLU A 107 -12.47 -7.44 3.72
C GLU A 107 -11.68 -6.73 4.81
N SER A 108 -11.25 -7.51 5.78
CA SER A 108 -10.38 -7.06 6.88
C SER A 108 -8.90 -7.44 6.68
N GLY A 109 -8.64 -8.38 5.76
CA GLY A 109 -7.32 -8.95 5.48
C GLY A 109 -6.51 -8.17 4.46
N VAL A 110 -5.61 -8.86 3.77
CA VAL A 110 -4.64 -8.26 2.81
C VAL A 110 -5.24 -8.01 1.43
N ALA A 111 -6.30 -8.71 1.03
CA ALA A 111 -6.85 -8.62 -0.32
C ALA A 111 -7.48 -7.24 -0.65
N TRP A 112 -7.72 -6.40 0.38
CA TRP A 112 -8.36 -5.10 0.26
C TRP A 112 -7.73 -4.17 -0.79
N PHE A 113 -6.41 -4.21 -0.97
CA PHE A 113 -5.74 -3.31 -1.91
C PHE A 113 -6.16 -3.57 -3.36
N ALA A 114 -6.32 -4.84 -3.76
CA ALA A 114 -6.80 -5.17 -5.09
C ALA A 114 -8.25 -4.69 -5.30
N LEU A 115 -9.11 -4.90 -4.30
CA LEU A 115 -10.49 -4.42 -4.34
C LEU A 115 -10.56 -2.89 -4.37
N ALA A 116 -9.73 -2.22 -3.56
CA ALA A 116 -9.64 -0.77 -3.54
C ALA A 116 -9.17 -0.21 -4.90
N MET A 117 -8.17 -0.83 -5.53
CA MET A 117 -7.72 -0.43 -6.86
C MET A 117 -8.85 -0.48 -7.89
N PHE A 118 -9.65 -1.55 -7.89
CA PHE A 118 -10.83 -1.64 -8.77
C PHE A 118 -11.77 -0.45 -8.58
N PHE A 119 -12.22 -0.21 -7.34
CA PHE A 119 -13.16 0.86 -7.05
C PHE A 119 -12.58 2.26 -7.30
N MET A 120 -11.31 2.50 -6.97
CA MET A 120 -10.66 3.80 -7.23
C MET A 120 -10.63 4.13 -8.72
N TYR A 121 -10.36 3.15 -9.60
CA TYR A 121 -10.49 3.36 -11.05
C TYR A 121 -11.92 3.70 -11.45
N ILE A 122 -12.91 2.93 -10.97
CA ILE A 122 -14.33 3.15 -11.28
C ILE A 122 -14.75 4.57 -10.84
N ILE A 123 -14.45 4.96 -9.61
CA ILE A 123 -14.73 6.31 -9.10
C ILE A 123 -14.09 7.37 -10.02
N THR A 124 -12.81 7.15 -10.41
CA THR A 124 -12.08 8.13 -11.22
C THR A 124 -12.62 8.23 -12.65
N PHE A 125 -13.23 7.18 -13.21
CA PHE A 125 -13.93 7.26 -14.50
C PHE A 125 -15.06 8.30 -14.51
N TYR A 126 -15.65 8.59 -13.36
CA TYR A 126 -16.70 9.58 -13.21
C TYR A 126 -16.16 10.94 -12.72
N THR A 127 -15.21 10.93 -11.78
CA THR A 127 -14.67 12.15 -11.17
C THR A 127 -13.66 12.88 -12.07
N LYS A 128 -13.16 12.26 -13.14
CA LYS A 128 -12.27 12.89 -14.13
C LYS A 128 -12.88 14.14 -14.81
N ARG A 129 -14.20 14.30 -14.73
CA ARG A 129 -14.93 15.47 -15.25
C ARG A 129 -14.74 16.72 -14.39
N PHE A 130 -14.38 16.57 -13.13
CA PHE A 130 -14.18 17.69 -12.24
C PHE A 130 -12.85 18.38 -12.55
N LYS A 131 -12.79 19.68 -12.32
CA LYS A 131 -11.49 20.37 -12.31
C LYS A 131 -10.58 19.72 -11.25
N PRO A 132 -9.29 19.48 -11.54
CA PRO A 132 -8.39 18.72 -10.66
C PRO A 132 -8.42 19.13 -9.18
N VAL A 133 -8.40 20.44 -8.93
CA VAL A 133 -8.44 20.98 -7.55
C VAL A 133 -9.72 20.61 -6.82
N TYR A 134 -10.89 20.78 -7.48
CA TYR A 134 -12.17 20.46 -6.85
C TYR A 134 -12.33 18.96 -6.58
N GLY A 135 -11.90 18.11 -7.52
CA GLY A 135 -11.94 16.66 -7.31
C GLY A 135 -11.05 16.21 -6.14
N PHE A 136 -9.85 16.81 -6.02
CA PHE A 136 -8.95 16.53 -4.91
C PHE A 136 -9.53 17.00 -3.57
N VAL A 137 -9.94 18.26 -3.47
CA VAL A 137 -10.53 18.83 -2.24
C VAL A 137 -11.76 18.05 -1.83
N LEU A 138 -12.66 17.75 -2.77
CA LEU A 138 -13.86 16.95 -2.50
C LEU A 138 -13.50 15.56 -1.95
N SER A 139 -12.50 14.90 -2.49
CA SER A 139 -12.05 13.59 -2.00
C SER A 139 -11.53 13.62 -0.56
N VAL A 140 -10.80 14.69 -0.18
CA VAL A 140 -10.35 14.92 1.19
C VAL A 140 -11.52 15.20 2.12
N VAL A 141 -12.43 16.10 1.72
CA VAL A 141 -13.62 16.47 2.53
C VAL A 141 -14.52 15.26 2.78
N ILE A 142 -14.80 14.45 1.75
CA ILE A 142 -15.57 13.21 1.90
C ILE A 142 -14.90 12.26 2.90
N ALA A 143 -13.59 12.08 2.81
CA ALA A 143 -12.84 11.22 3.74
C ALA A 143 -12.89 11.75 5.19
N MET A 144 -12.87 13.07 5.36
CA MET A 144 -13.00 13.70 6.68
C MET A 144 -14.40 13.48 7.26
N ILE A 145 -15.46 13.66 6.46
CA ILE A 145 -16.85 13.49 6.92
C ILE A 145 -17.16 12.02 7.23
N LEU A 146 -16.78 11.11 6.34
CA LEU A 146 -17.08 9.68 6.51
C LEU A 146 -16.27 9.03 7.62
N GLY A 147 -15.26 9.70 8.17
CA GLY A 147 -14.56 9.27 9.38
C GLY A 147 -15.43 9.15 10.64
N TYR A 148 -16.62 9.76 10.67
CA TYR A 148 -17.59 9.59 11.75
C TYR A 148 -18.33 8.26 11.73
N THR A 149 -18.20 7.47 10.67
CA THR A 149 -18.88 6.16 10.58
C THR A 149 -18.31 5.18 11.61
N VAL A 150 -19.19 4.53 12.35
CA VAL A 150 -18.85 3.62 13.45
C VAL A 150 -18.87 2.17 13.01
N GLU A 151 -19.80 1.78 12.13
CA GLU A 151 -20.06 0.37 11.78
C GLU A 151 -19.74 0.04 10.32
N ASN A 152 -19.62 -1.27 10.04
CA ASN A 152 -19.53 -1.82 8.68
C ASN A 152 -18.39 -1.27 7.81
N THR A 153 -17.31 -0.81 8.43
CA THR A 153 -16.17 -0.19 7.74
C THR A 153 -15.40 -1.13 6.82
N ASP A 154 -15.52 -2.44 7.02
CA ASP A 154 -14.86 -3.48 6.23
C ASP A 154 -15.67 -4.00 5.03
N ILE A 155 -16.97 -3.65 4.92
CA ILE A 155 -17.78 -4.05 3.76
C ILE A 155 -17.14 -3.44 2.50
N PHE A 156 -16.74 -4.30 1.55
CA PHE A 156 -16.00 -3.90 0.35
C PHE A 156 -14.78 -3.01 0.62
N CYS A 157 -14.24 -3.03 1.85
CA CYS A 157 -13.16 -2.14 2.32
C CYS A 157 -13.41 -0.64 2.05
N TRP A 158 -14.68 -0.20 1.99
CA TRP A 158 -15.06 1.15 1.51
C TRP A 158 -14.38 2.27 2.30
N MET A 159 -14.20 2.10 3.63
CA MET A 159 -13.51 3.10 4.45
C MET A 159 -12.06 3.32 3.98
N ARG A 160 -11.34 2.23 3.64
CA ARG A 160 -9.98 2.33 3.08
C ARG A 160 -9.98 2.98 1.70
N ILE A 161 -10.97 2.65 0.85
CA ILE A 161 -11.12 3.27 -0.46
C ILE A 161 -11.22 4.77 -0.31
N VAL A 162 -12.16 5.26 0.50
CA VAL A 162 -12.39 6.69 0.73
C VAL A 162 -11.15 7.36 1.32
N ASN A 163 -10.53 6.75 2.33
CA ASN A 163 -9.39 7.34 3.03
C ASN A 163 -8.11 7.40 2.19
N PHE A 164 -7.91 6.47 1.26
CA PHE A 164 -6.73 6.47 0.40
C PHE A 164 -6.97 7.07 -0.99
N TYR A 165 -8.25 7.32 -1.36
CA TYR A 165 -8.59 7.89 -2.66
C TYR A 165 -7.94 9.24 -2.94
N PRO A 166 -7.76 10.18 -1.98
CA PRO A 166 -7.05 11.43 -2.23
C PRO A 166 -5.63 11.24 -2.81
N PHE A 167 -4.92 10.20 -2.37
CA PHE A 167 -3.57 9.89 -2.88
C PHE A 167 -3.62 9.37 -4.32
N PHE A 168 -4.56 8.47 -4.61
CA PHE A 168 -4.76 7.96 -5.97
C PHE A 168 -5.17 9.08 -6.93
N TYR A 169 -6.15 9.90 -6.53
CA TYR A 169 -6.65 10.99 -7.35
C TYR A 169 -5.57 12.05 -7.60
N LEU A 170 -4.80 12.43 -6.57
CA LEU A 170 -3.67 13.33 -6.74
C LEU A 170 -2.65 12.77 -7.76
N GLY A 171 -2.34 11.48 -7.67
CA GLY A 171 -1.48 10.81 -8.64
C GLY A 171 -2.05 10.86 -10.05
N TYR A 172 -3.36 10.67 -10.23
CA TYR A 172 -4.02 10.75 -11.54
C TYR A 172 -3.92 12.14 -12.18
N VAL A 173 -4.09 13.19 -11.37
CA VAL A 173 -4.12 14.58 -11.92
C VAL A 173 -2.75 15.19 -12.12
N ILE A 174 -1.73 14.78 -11.38
CA ILE A 174 -0.37 15.30 -11.51
C ILE A 174 0.32 14.71 -12.75
N SER A 175 1.07 15.55 -13.47
CA SER A 175 1.95 15.10 -14.55
C SER A 175 3.16 14.34 -13.99
N ILE A 176 3.47 13.17 -14.58
CA ILE A 176 4.69 12.40 -14.23
C ILE A 176 5.95 13.23 -14.48
N GLU A 177 5.93 14.07 -15.51
CA GLU A 177 7.03 14.96 -15.87
C GLU A 177 7.30 15.99 -14.77
N ASP A 178 6.26 16.70 -14.36
CA ASP A 178 6.38 17.82 -13.41
C ASP A 178 6.77 17.31 -12.03
N ILE A 179 6.11 16.25 -11.54
CA ILE A 179 6.46 15.66 -10.24
C ILE A 179 7.88 15.12 -10.24
N THR A 180 8.30 14.46 -11.34
CA THR A 180 9.66 13.92 -11.41
C THR A 180 10.69 15.06 -11.39
N LYS A 181 10.47 16.15 -12.14
CA LYS A 181 11.34 17.32 -12.16
C LYS A 181 11.47 17.95 -10.76
N TRP A 182 10.34 18.10 -10.06
CA TRP A 182 10.32 18.64 -8.70
C TRP A 182 11.08 17.76 -7.71
N LEU A 183 10.84 16.44 -7.72
CA LEU A 183 11.49 15.45 -6.85
C LEU A 183 13.02 15.31 -7.10
N GLU A 184 13.53 15.83 -8.21
CA GLU A 184 14.95 15.75 -8.57
C GLU A 184 15.79 16.91 -8.03
N ASN A 185 15.17 17.93 -7.51
CA ASN A 185 15.86 19.08 -6.94
C ASN A 185 16.77 18.64 -5.77
N LYS A 186 18.05 19.03 -5.83
CA LYS A 186 19.07 18.67 -4.83
C LYS A 186 18.69 19.14 -3.42
N LYS A 187 18.12 20.36 -3.30
CA LYS A 187 17.67 20.89 -2.00
C LYS A 187 16.56 20.02 -1.41
N ILE A 188 15.59 19.60 -2.24
CA ILE A 188 14.50 18.70 -1.81
C ILE A 188 15.05 17.35 -1.35
N LYS A 189 16.07 16.79 -2.02
CA LYS A 189 16.67 15.52 -1.58
C LYS A 189 17.37 15.62 -0.23
N VAL A 190 18.09 16.69 0.03
CA VAL A 190 18.71 16.91 1.34
C VAL A 190 17.65 17.07 2.41
N MET A 191 16.64 17.92 2.17
CA MET A 191 15.51 18.07 3.06
C MET A 191 14.79 16.73 3.31
N ALA A 192 14.65 15.90 2.29
CA ALA A 192 13.99 14.60 2.40
C ALA A 192 14.74 13.64 3.33
N ILE A 193 16.07 13.56 3.21
CA ILE A 193 16.87 12.71 4.10
C ILE A 193 16.71 13.18 5.56
N ILE A 194 16.84 14.49 5.79
CA ILE A 194 16.66 15.06 7.14
C ILE A 194 15.25 14.77 7.66
N SER A 195 14.22 15.05 6.86
CA SER A 195 12.82 14.87 7.27
C SER A 195 12.48 13.42 7.58
N LEU A 196 12.94 12.47 6.77
CA LEU A 196 12.68 11.04 6.98
C LEU A 196 13.36 10.54 8.25
N ILE A 197 14.60 10.96 8.52
CA ILE A 197 15.33 10.60 9.75
C ILE A 197 14.64 11.24 10.96
N THR A 198 14.34 12.54 10.90
CA THR A 198 13.67 13.24 11.99
C THR A 198 12.30 12.62 12.29
N TYR A 199 11.52 12.30 11.26
CA TYR A 199 10.23 11.66 11.45
C TYR A 199 10.36 10.26 12.05
N PHE A 200 11.38 9.49 11.66
CA PHE A 200 11.67 8.20 12.29
C PHE A 200 11.99 8.35 13.77
N VAL A 201 12.84 9.33 14.11
CA VAL A 201 13.18 9.62 15.53
C VAL A 201 11.94 10.03 16.32
N ILE A 202 11.09 10.89 15.77
CA ILE A 202 9.81 11.27 16.40
C ILE A 202 8.92 10.04 16.63
N CYS A 203 8.80 9.16 15.64
CA CYS A 203 8.04 7.92 15.76
C CYS A 203 8.63 6.98 16.82
N TYR A 204 9.96 6.91 16.92
CA TYR A 204 10.63 6.03 17.88
C TYR A 204 10.55 6.52 19.31
N VAL A 205 10.84 7.80 19.52
CA VAL A 205 10.87 8.40 20.86
C VAL A 205 9.47 8.70 21.40
N GLY A 206 8.56 9.11 20.50
CA GLY A 206 7.20 9.54 20.85
C GLY A 206 6.12 8.46 20.73
N ILE A 207 6.50 7.19 20.47
CA ILE A 207 5.53 6.16 20.08
C ILE A 207 4.38 5.99 21.06
N ASP A 208 4.63 6.01 22.34
CA ASP A 208 3.61 5.81 23.37
C ASP A 208 2.55 6.93 23.36
N LYS A 209 2.93 8.13 22.91
CA LYS A 209 2.04 9.30 22.83
C LYS A 209 1.25 9.37 21.52
N ILE A 210 1.76 8.77 20.44
CA ILE A 210 1.17 8.93 19.09
C ILE A 210 0.57 7.64 18.53
N PHE A 211 0.81 6.48 19.14
CA PHE A 211 0.42 5.19 18.60
C PHE A 211 -1.11 5.01 18.43
N TRP A 212 -1.91 5.75 19.16
CA TRP A 212 -3.36 5.78 19.00
C TRP A 212 -3.79 6.28 17.62
N LEU A 213 -3.00 7.12 16.94
CA LEU A 213 -3.26 7.56 15.56
C LEU A 213 -3.17 6.43 14.52
N ARG A 214 -2.61 5.26 14.87
CA ARG A 214 -2.50 4.10 13.95
C ARG A 214 -3.83 3.72 13.31
N PHE A 215 -4.95 3.94 13.99
CA PHE A 215 -6.27 3.65 13.47
C PHE A 215 -6.62 4.47 12.22
N LEU A 216 -6.11 5.70 12.12
CA LEU A 216 -6.25 6.52 10.91
C LEU A 216 -5.28 6.10 9.80
N LEU A 217 -4.05 5.67 10.17
CA LEU A 217 -3.02 5.25 9.21
C LEU A 217 -3.41 3.97 8.47
N THR A 218 -4.11 3.06 9.13
CA THR A 218 -4.64 1.84 8.47
C THR A 218 -5.78 2.14 7.50
N GLY A 219 -6.40 3.31 7.60
CA GLY A 219 -7.55 3.72 6.81
C GLY A 219 -8.83 2.92 7.05
N ARG A 220 -8.82 1.98 8.01
CA ARG A 220 -9.90 1.02 8.27
C ARG A 220 -10.95 1.53 9.25
N SER A 221 -10.52 2.34 10.23
CA SER A 221 -11.36 2.73 11.36
C SER A 221 -11.81 4.18 11.27
N GLY A 222 -13.00 4.45 11.81
CA GLY A 222 -13.50 5.81 12.02
C GLY A 222 -12.96 6.46 13.30
N TYR A 223 -13.43 7.67 13.58
CA TYR A 223 -12.98 8.51 14.70
C TYR A 223 -13.33 7.96 16.07
N TYR A 224 -14.31 7.06 16.17
CA TYR A 224 -14.69 6.40 17.43
C TYR A 224 -13.55 5.63 18.11
N ARG A 225 -12.49 5.31 17.35
CA ARG A 225 -11.27 4.65 17.86
C ARG A 225 -10.25 5.62 18.46
N LEU A 226 -10.49 6.91 18.35
CA LEU A 226 -9.57 7.96 18.80
C LEU A 226 -10.10 8.58 20.09
N GLU A 227 -9.22 8.89 21.01
CA GLU A 227 -9.54 9.48 22.32
C GLU A 227 -10.41 10.76 22.17
N TYR A 228 -10.04 11.65 21.26
CA TYR A 228 -10.77 12.89 20.98
C TYR A 228 -11.40 12.89 19.57
N GLY A 229 -11.62 11.71 19.00
CA GLY A 229 -11.97 11.60 17.58
C GLY A 229 -13.33 12.17 17.22
N MET A 230 -14.31 12.06 18.09
CA MET A 230 -15.66 12.58 17.82
C MET A 230 -15.70 14.11 17.81
N ALA A 231 -14.84 14.78 18.57
CA ALA A 231 -14.77 16.25 18.59
C ALA A 231 -13.82 16.80 17.50
N TYR A 232 -12.65 16.21 17.34
CA TYR A 232 -11.57 16.75 16.49
C TYR A 232 -11.16 15.84 15.33
N GLY A 233 -11.89 14.75 15.08
CA GLY A 233 -11.55 13.73 14.08
C GLY A 233 -11.20 14.26 12.70
N PRO A 234 -12.00 15.16 12.08
CA PRO A 234 -11.68 15.75 10.79
C PRO A 234 -10.36 16.51 10.77
N LEU A 235 -10.06 17.30 11.81
CA LEU A 235 -8.81 18.05 11.93
C LEU A 235 -7.61 17.12 12.11
N ILE A 236 -7.76 16.08 12.95
CA ILE A 236 -6.73 15.06 13.15
C ILE A 236 -6.46 14.33 11.82
N ARG A 237 -7.51 13.96 11.08
CA ARG A 237 -7.35 13.34 9.75
C ARG A 237 -6.65 14.25 8.76
N LEU A 238 -7.01 15.54 8.75
CA LEU A 238 -6.33 16.52 7.90
C LEU A 238 -4.84 16.59 8.25
N GLY A 239 -4.49 16.63 9.52
CA GLY A 239 -3.10 16.58 9.99
C GLY A 239 -2.37 15.31 9.53
N VAL A 240 -3.04 14.15 9.62
CA VAL A 240 -2.50 12.87 9.11
C VAL A 240 -2.27 12.95 7.60
N TYR A 241 -3.20 13.53 6.82
CA TYR A 241 -3.00 13.71 5.38
C TYR A 241 -1.80 14.61 5.07
N VAL A 242 -1.67 15.75 5.74
CA VAL A 242 -0.54 16.66 5.54
C VAL A 242 0.79 15.95 5.79
N ILE A 243 0.90 15.23 6.91
CA ILE A 243 2.11 14.45 7.25
C ILE A 243 2.33 13.34 6.22
N SER A 244 1.31 12.58 5.86
CA SER A 244 1.44 11.46 4.92
C SER A 244 1.85 11.94 3.53
N PHE A 245 1.24 12.99 2.98
CA PHE A 245 1.66 13.58 1.70
C PHE A 245 3.10 14.07 1.77
N PHE A 246 3.46 14.79 2.83
CA PHE A 246 4.82 15.28 2.99
C PHE A 246 5.84 14.13 3.01
N ILE A 247 5.64 13.11 3.84
CA ILE A 247 6.56 11.96 3.94
C ILE A 247 6.60 11.15 2.64
N VAL A 248 5.46 10.98 1.95
CA VAL A 248 5.41 10.33 0.63
C VAL A 248 6.29 11.07 -0.38
N PHE A 249 6.18 12.39 -0.48
CA PHE A 249 6.99 13.17 -1.41
C PHE A 249 8.47 13.15 -1.02
N MET A 250 8.80 13.22 0.26
CA MET A 250 10.18 13.09 0.75
C MET A 250 10.75 11.70 0.39
N PHE A 251 10.01 10.62 0.68
CA PHE A 251 10.40 9.27 0.30
C PHE A 251 10.63 9.14 -1.22
N LEU A 252 9.72 9.62 -2.04
CA LEU A 252 9.84 9.54 -3.50
C LEU A 252 11.03 10.37 -4.05
N SER A 253 11.42 11.45 -3.37
CA SER A 253 12.52 12.32 -3.82
C SER A 253 13.89 11.63 -3.74
N ILE A 254 14.11 10.78 -2.74
CA ILE A 254 15.38 10.05 -2.55
C ILE A 254 15.50 8.80 -3.44
N MET A 255 14.45 8.42 -4.16
CA MET A 255 14.46 7.23 -5.00
C MET A 255 15.42 7.38 -6.18
N PRO A 256 16.38 6.44 -6.37
CA PRO A 256 17.36 6.51 -7.43
C PRO A 256 16.73 6.24 -8.80
N LYS A 257 17.26 6.92 -9.84
CA LYS A 257 16.88 6.71 -11.25
C LYS A 257 17.61 5.55 -11.92
N ARG A 258 18.71 5.08 -11.32
CA ARG A 258 19.48 3.97 -11.88
C ARG A 258 18.71 2.67 -11.71
N ARG A 259 18.69 1.85 -12.76
CA ARG A 259 18.08 0.52 -12.70
C ARG A 259 19.04 -0.43 -12.00
N PHE A 260 18.56 -1.09 -10.95
CA PHE A 260 19.26 -2.14 -10.20
C PHE A 260 18.61 -3.50 -10.49
N ILE A 261 19.29 -4.58 -10.07
CA ILE A 261 18.70 -5.93 -10.10
C ILE A 261 17.40 -5.95 -9.29
N LEU A 262 17.38 -5.25 -8.17
CA LEU A 262 16.22 -5.12 -7.26
C LEU A 262 15.03 -4.38 -7.88
N SER A 263 15.26 -3.53 -8.88
CA SER A 263 14.15 -2.89 -9.63
C SER A 263 13.21 -3.91 -10.30
N LYS A 264 13.70 -5.14 -10.56
CA LYS A 264 12.87 -6.24 -11.08
C LYS A 264 11.79 -6.66 -10.07
N ILE A 265 12.08 -6.60 -8.78
CA ILE A 265 11.10 -6.89 -7.71
C ILE A 265 10.02 -5.81 -7.71
N GLY A 266 10.39 -4.54 -7.90
CA GLY A 266 9.42 -3.45 -8.04
C GLY A 266 8.48 -3.60 -9.25
N GLN A 267 8.97 -4.19 -10.35
CA GLN A 267 8.13 -4.56 -11.50
C GLN A 267 7.15 -5.70 -11.16
N ARG A 268 7.54 -6.57 -10.23
CA ARG A 268 6.79 -7.75 -9.78
C ARG A 268 6.13 -7.57 -8.42
N SER A 269 5.97 -6.32 -7.96
CA SER A 269 5.40 -6.02 -6.64
C SER A 269 4.00 -6.61 -6.44
N LEU A 270 3.25 -6.85 -7.52
CA LEU A 270 1.94 -7.52 -7.46
C LEU A 270 2.08 -8.97 -6.98
N SER A 271 3.06 -9.73 -7.46
CA SER A 271 3.26 -11.11 -6.99
C SER A 271 3.71 -11.17 -5.53
N VAL A 272 4.56 -10.24 -5.10
CA VAL A 272 4.92 -10.13 -3.69
C VAL A 272 3.67 -9.84 -2.84
N TYR A 273 2.85 -8.87 -3.26
CA TYR A 273 1.59 -8.55 -2.59
C TYR A 273 0.65 -9.76 -2.48
N VAL A 274 0.53 -10.56 -3.53
CA VAL A 274 -0.39 -11.72 -3.56
C VAL A 274 0.06 -12.84 -2.62
N PHE A 275 1.36 -13.12 -2.56
CA PHE A 275 1.84 -14.35 -1.92
C PHE A 275 2.49 -14.19 -0.55
N HIS A 276 2.85 -12.98 -0.12
CA HIS A 276 3.61 -12.80 1.14
C HIS A 276 2.85 -13.28 2.39
N TYR A 277 1.51 -13.18 2.40
CA TYR A 277 0.70 -13.60 3.54
C TYR A 277 0.71 -15.11 3.79
N VAL A 278 0.97 -15.92 2.76
CA VAL A 278 1.21 -17.35 2.90
C VAL A 278 2.38 -17.61 3.85
N PHE A 279 3.46 -16.86 3.68
CA PHE A 279 4.65 -16.99 4.55
C PHE A 279 4.40 -16.46 5.97
N ILE A 280 3.55 -15.45 6.12
CA ILE A 280 3.15 -14.95 7.44
C ILE A 280 2.37 -16.01 8.19
N TYR A 281 1.41 -16.69 7.56
CA TYR A 281 0.67 -17.79 8.19
C TYR A 281 1.60 -18.95 8.58
N ILE A 282 2.53 -19.34 7.72
CA ILE A 282 3.53 -20.38 8.02
C ILE A 282 4.40 -19.95 9.22
N TYR A 283 4.87 -18.71 9.22
CA TYR A 283 5.66 -18.16 10.32
C TYR A 283 4.89 -18.18 11.64
N MET A 284 3.65 -17.71 11.66
CA MET A 284 2.80 -17.68 12.85
C MET A 284 2.47 -19.09 13.39
N ALA A 285 2.36 -20.07 12.52
CA ALA A 285 2.16 -21.45 12.91
C ALA A 285 3.44 -22.15 13.40
N SER A 286 4.61 -21.59 13.07
CA SER A 286 5.91 -22.13 13.49
C SER A 286 6.25 -21.71 14.92
N SER A 287 7.13 -22.48 15.57
CA SER A 287 7.72 -22.14 16.87
C SER A 287 8.58 -20.87 16.82
N LEU A 288 9.08 -20.47 15.64
CA LEU A 288 9.93 -19.30 15.45
C LEU A 288 9.29 -17.99 15.93
N TYR A 289 7.98 -17.88 15.81
CA TYR A 289 7.23 -16.70 16.25
C TYR A 289 7.47 -16.36 17.73
N LYS A 290 7.45 -17.40 18.59
CA LYS A 290 7.70 -17.24 20.04
C LYS A 290 9.19 -17.35 20.39
N TYR A 291 9.92 -18.18 19.66
CA TYR A 291 11.32 -18.47 19.94
C TYR A 291 12.23 -17.25 19.72
N LEU A 292 12.04 -16.50 18.65
CA LEU A 292 12.94 -15.39 18.32
C LEU A 292 12.94 -14.28 19.40
N PRO A 293 11.81 -13.75 19.88
CA PRO A 293 11.81 -12.77 20.97
C PRO A 293 12.33 -13.34 22.29
N TYR A 294 12.04 -14.62 22.58
CA TYR A 294 12.54 -15.28 23.78
C TYR A 294 14.06 -15.43 23.76
N LYS A 295 14.62 -15.96 22.68
CA LYS A 295 16.06 -16.23 22.57
C LYS A 295 16.91 -14.99 22.36
N TYR A 296 16.35 -14.01 21.64
CA TYR A 296 17.07 -12.78 21.24
C TYR A 296 16.28 -11.51 21.62
N PRO A 297 16.03 -11.22 22.89
CA PRO A 297 15.09 -10.17 23.31
C PRO A 297 15.43 -8.78 22.76
N ASN A 298 16.72 -8.48 22.52
CA ASN A 298 17.16 -7.16 22.01
C ASN A 298 17.43 -7.15 20.50
N LYS A 299 17.37 -8.30 19.80
CA LYS A 299 17.79 -8.44 18.39
C LYS A 299 16.76 -9.17 17.52
N TRP A 300 15.65 -9.66 18.08
CA TRP A 300 14.63 -10.41 17.33
C TRP A 300 14.11 -9.67 16.10
N TRP A 301 14.01 -8.35 16.18
CA TRP A 301 13.54 -7.52 15.09
C TRP A 301 14.46 -7.56 13.85
N LEU A 302 15.76 -7.80 14.02
CA LEU A 302 16.70 -8.00 12.89
C LEU A 302 16.35 -9.27 12.10
N PHE A 303 15.98 -10.34 12.80
CA PHE A 303 15.55 -11.58 12.16
C PHE A 303 14.23 -11.38 11.39
N ILE A 304 13.29 -10.61 11.95
CA ILE A 304 12.02 -10.27 11.27
C ILE A 304 12.29 -9.48 9.99
N VAL A 305 13.17 -8.50 10.04
CA VAL A 305 13.58 -7.73 8.85
C VAL A 305 14.21 -8.67 7.81
N ALA A 306 15.13 -9.55 8.23
CA ALA A 306 15.78 -10.51 7.33
C ALA A 306 14.77 -11.47 6.69
N ILE A 307 13.85 -12.04 7.48
CA ILE A 307 12.76 -12.90 6.99
C ILE A 307 11.90 -12.14 5.97
N GLY A 308 11.47 -10.91 6.28
CA GLY A 308 10.67 -10.10 5.37
C GLY A 308 11.37 -9.81 4.04
N ILE A 309 12.68 -9.55 4.07
CA ILE A 309 13.48 -9.37 2.86
C ILE A 309 13.51 -10.68 2.05
N VAL A 310 13.83 -11.82 2.68
CA VAL A 310 13.89 -13.14 2.01
C VAL A 310 12.54 -13.48 1.38
N VAL A 311 11.44 -13.31 2.10
CA VAL A 311 10.06 -13.53 1.59
C VAL A 311 9.77 -12.63 0.39
N THR A 312 10.17 -11.36 0.46
CA THR A 312 10.02 -10.43 -0.68
C THR A 312 10.74 -10.94 -1.93
N PHE A 313 11.97 -11.48 -1.77
CA PHE A 313 12.71 -12.04 -2.88
C PHE A 313 12.04 -13.30 -3.44
N ILE A 314 11.61 -14.23 -2.60
CA ILE A 314 10.93 -15.47 -3.02
C ILE A 314 9.66 -15.13 -3.80
N CYS A 315 8.78 -14.29 -3.24
CA CYS A 315 7.53 -13.88 -3.89
C CYS A 315 7.75 -13.03 -5.16
N GLY A 316 8.89 -12.32 -5.26
CA GLY A 316 9.29 -11.51 -6.42
C GLY A 316 9.97 -12.30 -7.55
N THR A 317 9.99 -13.63 -7.49
CA THR A 317 10.57 -14.50 -8.55
C THR A 317 9.69 -14.54 -9.81
N LYS A 318 10.17 -15.20 -10.86
CA LYS A 318 9.47 -15.25 -12.15
C LYS A 318 8.16 -16.05 -12.11
N TRP A 319 8.11 -17.13 -11.33
CA TRP A 319 6.95 -18.01 -11.28
C TRP A 319 5.69 -17.36 -10.67
N PRO A 320 5.74 -16.77 -9.46
CA PRO A 320 4.60 -16.03 -8.92
C PRO A 320 4.16 -14.87 -9.81
N ASP A 321 5.12 -14.15 -10.43
CA ASP A 321 4.84 -13.04 -11.36
C ASP A 321 4.13 -13.51 -12.62
N ALA A 322 4.52 -14.67 -13.18
CA ALA A 322 3.88 -15.24 -14.36
C ALA A 322 2.39 -15.56 -14.10
N LEU A 323 2.07 -16.13 -12.94
CA LEU A 323 0.70 -16.41 -12.54
C LEU A 323 -0.13 -15.12 -12.36
N CYS A 324 0.41 -14.13 -11.67
CA CYS A 324 -0.27 -12.84 -11.55
C CYS A 324 -0.50 -12.15 -12.91
N LYS A 325 0.47 -12.21 -13.81
CA LYS A 325 0.32 -11.69 -15.18
C LYS A 325 -0.71 -12.46 -15.98
N TRP A 326 -0.79 -13.77 -15.82
CA TRP A 326 -1.81 -14.57 -16.47
C TRP A 326 -3.21 -14.14 -16.01
N ILE A 327 -3.44 -13.98 -14.72
CA ILE A 327 -4.71 -13.47 -14.17
C ILE A 327 -5.01 -12.07 -14.71
N MET A 328 -4.04 -11.16 -14.67
CA MET A 328 -4.20 -9.76 -15.12
C MET A 328 -4.48 -9.64 -16.63
N ASN A 329 -4.08 -10.62 -17.43
CA ASN A 329 -4.26 -10.61 -18.88
C ASN A 329 -5.40 -11.53 -19.37
N SER A 330 -6.10 -12.25 -18.49
CA SER A 330 -7.15 -13.21 -18.86
C SER A 330 -8.27 -12.58 -19.68
N ASN A 331 -8.73 -11.38 -19.31
CA ASN A 331 -9.80 -10.67 -20.02
C ASN A 331 -9.41 -10.15 -21.42
N ILE A 332 -8.13 -10.02 -21.72
CA ILE A 332 -7.67 -9.52 -23.01
C ILE A 332 -7.81 -10.60 -24.08
N LYS A 333 -7.65 -11.87 -23.72
CA LYS A 333 -7.83 -13.00 -24.64
C LYS A 333 -9.28 -13.18 -25.06
N TYR A 334 -10.25 -12.99 -24.16
CA TYR A 334 -11.68 -13.09 -24.49
C TYR A 334 -12.12 -12.11 -25.57
N ARG A 335 -11.60 -10.87 -25.58
CA ARG A 335 -11.93 -9.86 -26.61
C ARG A 335 -11.32 -10.15 -27.97
N LYS A 336 -10.17 -10.84 -28.04
CA LYS A 336 -9.58 -11.22 -29.32
C LYS A 336 -10.36 -12.35 -29.98
N ASN A 337 -10.87 -13.31 -29.20
CA ASN A 337 -11.67 -14.43 -29.71
C ASN A 337 -13.13 -14.04 -30.03
N ALA A 338 -13.66 -12.99 -29.41
CA ALA A 338 -15.02 -12.47 -29.71
C ALA A 338 -15.05 -11.50 -30.89
N LYS A 339 -13.90 -11.22 -31.55
CA LYS A 339 -13.77 -10.39 -32.75
C LYS A 339 -13.36 -11.22 -33.98
N GLN A 340 -13.19 -12.53 -33.85
CA GLN A 340 -13.11 -13.52 -34.92
C GLN A 340 -14.46 -14.25 -35.04
#